data_0c0c9dac8a630dedc24fc2150915d392
#
_entry.id   0c0c9dac8a630dedc24fc2150915d392
#
_cell.length_a   1.000
_cell.length_b   1.000
_cell.length_c   1.000
_cell.angle_alpha   90.00
_cell.angle_beta   90.00
_cell.angle_gamma   90.00
#
_symmetry.space_group_name_H-M   'P 1'
#
loop_
_entity.id
_entity.type
_entity.pdbx_description
1 polymer ?
#
loop_
_entity_poly.entity_id
_entity_poly.type
_entity_poly.pdbx_seq_one_letter_code
_entity_poly.pdbx_strand_id
1 'polypeptide(L)'
;MTTQSLIRSMFNRLLAPLDCELVRRRNSSLPTPRWTMKAALKRAAGIGICPATMIDVGAASGAWSRIGREVFPLARGLLIEPLQERRVELDTFVADWSGTAIETVVAGSEASEVTFNITADHDGSGVYGLDGGGTQRTLPQLSVDELVSRHNMPGPYLLKLDTHGYEIPILSGASSTLAETELIVVEVYGFLPAPTAVRFWELCSWLQEKGFRPSDITDLMGRQRDGMFWQADMFFLRDNHPVFKSNSYS
;
A
#
# COMPACT_ATOMS: atom_id res chain seq x y z
N MET A 1 34.13 30.89 -3.19
CA MET A 1 33.68 29.50 -2.90
C MET A 1 34.10 29.14 -1.49
N THR A 2 33.22 28.64 -0.66
CA THR A 2 33.56 28.26 0.72
C THR A 2 34.28 26.91 0.72
N THR A 3 35.17 26.69 1.69
CA THR A 3 35.91 25.42 1.86
C THR A 3 34.98 24.23 1.85
N GLN A 4 33.75 24.34 2.39
CA GLN A 4 32.72 23.32 2.39
C GLN A 4 32.17 23.01 1.00
N SER A 5 32.11 23.96 0.07
CA SER A 5 31.66 23.72 -1.31
C SER A 5 32.68 22.93 -2.13
N LEU A 6 33.97 23.17 -1.85
CA LEU A 6 35.07 22.43 -2.49
C LEU A 6 35.12 20.96 -2.02
N ILE A 7 35.03 20.75 -0.72
CA ILE A 7 35.00 19.37 -0.15
C ILE A 7 33.84 18.56 -0.75
N ARG A 8 32.64 19.14 -0.79
CA ARG A 8 31.47 18.49 -1.39
C ARG A 8 31.68 18.15 -2.88
N SER A 9 32.25 19.07 -3.65
CA SER A 9 32.53 18.83 -5.07
C SER A 9 33.53 17.69 -5.29
N MET A 10 34.55 17.58 -4.44
CA MET A 10 35.51 16.46 -4.50
C MET A 10 34.86 15.13 -4.17
N PHE A 11 34.04 15.06 -3.11
CA PHE A 11 33.34 13.82 -2.74
C PHE A 11 32.31 13.40 -3.81
N ASN A 12 31.57 14.33 -4.40
CA ASN A 12 30.62 14.01 -5.46
C ASN A 12 31.31 13.47 -6.72
N ARG A 13 32.54 13.94 -7.03
CA ARG A 13 33.35 13.35 -8.11
C ARG A 13 33.78 11.91 -7.82
N LEU A 14 34.07 11.57 -6.57
CA LEU A 14 34.42 10.21 -6.14
C LEU A 14 33.20 9.26 -6.14
N LEU A 15 32.00 9.82 -5.90
CA LEU A 15 30.75 9.05 -5.83
C LEU A 15 30.03 8.95 -7.17
N ALA A 16 30.40 9.76 -8.17
CA ALA A 16 29.80 9.76 -9.51
C ALA A 16 29.79 8.37 -10.19
N PRO A 17 30.87 7.55 -10.07
CA PRO A 17 30.84 6.18 -10.62
C PRO A 17 29.84 5.23 -9.96
N LEU A 18 29.34 5.60 -8.77
CA LEU A 18 28.37 4.82 -7.99
C LEU A 18 26.95 5.38 -8.13
N ASP A 19 26.75 6.36 -9.01
CA ASP A 19 25.48 7.10 -9.16
C ASP A 19 24.97 7.70 -7.83
N CYS A 20 25.91 8.15 -6.98
CA CYS A 20 25.64 8.73 -5.66
C CYS A 20 26.06 10.19 -5.58
N GLU A 21 25.29 11.01 -4.89
CA GLU A 21 25.58 12.41 -4.64
C GLU A 21 25.49 12.77 -3.15
N LEU A 22 26.48 13.52 -2.63
CA LEU A 22 26.40 14.13 -1.30
C LEU A 22 25.48 15.35 -1.33
N VAL A 23 24.30 15.23 -0.76
CA VAL A 23 23.34 16.32 -0.59
C VAL A 23 23.39 16.84 0.86
N ARG A 24 23.62 18.13 1.04
CA ARG A 24 23.55 18.75 2.38
C ARG A 24 22.11 18.73 2.87
N ARG A 25 21.80 17.89 3.88
CA ARG A 25 20.53 18.01 4.62
C ARG A 25 20.57 19.31 5.44
N ARG A 26 19.73 20.26 5.09
CA ARG A 26 19.46 21.42 5.95
C ARG A 26 18.61 20.93 7.12
N ASN A 27 19.13 21.06 8.34
CA ASN A 27 18.48 20.75 9.62
C ASN A 27 17.62 19.50 9.59
N SER A 28 18.22 18.35 9.74
CA SER A 28 17.48 17.10 9.86
C SER A 28 17.26 16.75 11.32
N SER A 29 16.31 17.39 11.95
CA SER A 29 15.53 16.77 13.02
C SER A 29 14.48 15.79 12.45
N LEU A 30 14.48 15.55 11.15
CA LEU A 30 13.60 14.57 10.48
C LEU A 30 14.43 13.32 10.16
N PRO A 31 14.35 12.28 11.00
CA PRO A 31 15.10 11.04 10.80
C PRO A 31 14.56 10.19 9.65
N THR A 32 13.36 10.46 9.16
CA THR A 32 12.70 9.66 8.12
C THR A 32 12.51 10.49 6.85
N PRO A 33 12.91 10.02 5.66
CA PRO A 33 12.59 10.69 4.41
C PRO A 33 11.07 10.94 4.30
N ARG A 34 10.68 12.13 3.83
CA ARG A 34 9.26 12.54 3.77
C ARG A 34 8.37 11.56 3.01
N TRP A 35 8.92 10.92 2.01
CA TRP A 35 8.21 10.10 1.03
C TRP A 35 8.27 8.59 1.33
N THR A 36 8.42 8.19 2.59
CA THR A 36 8.33 6.80 3.02
C THR A 36 6.95 6.47 3.56
N MET A 37 6.53 5.22 3.42
CA MET A 37 5.28 4.68 3.97
C MET A 37 5.08 5.07 5.43
N LYS A 38 6.08 4.83 6.29
CA LYS A 38 6.02 5.17 7.72
C LYS A 38 5.80 6.67 7.97
N ALA A 39 6.43 7.54 7.17
CA ALA A 39 6.26 8.99 7.32
C ALA A 39 4.86 9.43 6.89
N ALA A 40 4.30 8.85 5.84
CA ALA A 40 2.95 9.14 5.38
C ALA A 40 1.89 8.67 6.38
N LEU A 41 1.99 7.44 6.89
CA LEU A 41 1.10 6.95 7.95
C LEU A 41 1.17 7.82 9.21
N LYS A 42 2.36 8.30 9.61
CA LYS A 42 2.50 9.25 10.73
C LYS A 42 1.83 10.60 10.44
N ARG A 43 1.87 11.09 9.19
CA ARG A 43 1.13 12.31 8.81
C ARG A 43 -0.37 12.08 8.91
N ALA A 44 -0.87 10.92 8.43
CA ALA A 44 -2.27 10.55 8.55
C ALA A 44 -2.71 10.49 10.02
N ALA A 45 -1.95 9.85 10.89
CA ALA A 45 -2.22 9.86 12.34
C ALA A 45 -2.22 11.29 12.93
N GLY A 46 -1.29 12.15 12.46
CA GLY A 46 -1.17 13.54 12.90
C GLY A 46 -2.35 14.44 12.52
N ILE A 47 -3.14 14.06 11.51
CA ILE A 47 -4.37 14.75 11.10
C ILE A 47 -5.65 14.09 11.65
N GLY A 48 -5.51 13.11 12.55
CA GLY A 48 -6.62 12.51 13.29
C GLY A 48 -7.10 11.15 12.77
N ILE A 49 -6.44 10.55 11.77
CA ILE A 49 -6.75 9.17 11.35
C ILE A 49 -6.40 8.21 12.49
N CYS A 50 -7.39 7.40 12.91
CA CYS A 50 -7.26 6.48 14.02
C CYS A 50 -8.11 5.21 13.76
N PRO A 51 -7.64 4.30 12.89
CA PRO A 51 -8.40 3.12 12.52
C PRO A 51 -8.56 2.17 13.71
N ALA A 52 -9.75 1.60 13.85
CA ALA A 52 -9.97 0.49 14.77
C ALA A 52 -9.44 -0.84 14.15
N THR A 53 -9.46 -0.94 12.82
CA THR A 53 -8.91 -2.08 12.10
C THR A 53 -8.10 -1.63 10.88
N MET A 54 -6.94 -2.24 10.69
CA MET A 54 -6.14 -2.18 9.46
C MET A 54 -6.40 -3.44 8.65
N ILE A 55 -6.81 -3.26 7.40
CA ILE A 55 -7.05 -4.34 6.44
C ILE A 55 -5.92 -4.29 5.41
N ASP A 56 -5.08 -5.33 5.37
CA ASP A 56 -3.92 -5.45 4.49
C ASP A 56 -4.19 -6.51 3.43
N VAL A 57 -4.55 -6.09 2.23
CA VAL A 57 -4.81 -6.97 1.08
C VAL A 57 -3.54 -7.10 0.24
N GLY A 58 -3.08 -8.34 0.07
CA GLY A 58 -1.73 -8.64 -0.41
C GLY A 58 -0.72 -8.45 0.71
N ALA A 59 -0.96 -9.10 1.85
CA ALA A 59 -0.13 -8.90 3.04
C ALA A 59 1.29 -9.47 2.92
N ALA A 60 1.53 -10.38 1.97
CA ALA A 60 2.82 -11.05 1.73
C ALA A 60 3.47 -11.54 3.05
N SER A 61 4.62 -11.02 3.42
CA SER A 61 5.31 -11.32 4.69
C SER A 61 4.86 -10.47 5.87
N GLY A 62 3.88 -9.58 5.70
CA GLY A 62 3.42 -8.64 6.72
C GLY A 62 4.32 -7.41 6.88
N ALA A 63 5.18 -7.11 5.92
CA ALA A 63 6.11 -6.00 6.01
C ALA A 63 5.40 -4.64 6.16
N TRP A 64 4.35 -4.41 5.37
CA TRP A 64 3.54 -3.21 5.48
C TRP A 64 2.76 -3.16 6.81
N SER A 65 2.14 -4.27 7.18
CA SER A 65 1.39 -4.40 8.44
C SER A 65 2.25 -4.11 9.68
N ARG A 66 3.56 -4.46 9.66
CA ARG A 66 4.51 -4.09 10.74
C ARG A 66 4.64 -2.58 10.88
N ILE A 67 4.79 -1.87 9.74
CA ILE A 67 4.88 -0.40 9.73
C ILE A 67 3.57 0.22 10.20
N GLY A 68 2.43 -0.30 9.74
CA GLY A 68 1.10 0.13 10.16
C GLY A 68 0.89 -0.02 11.67
N ARG A 69 1.20 -1.19 12.23
CA ARG A 69 1.10 -1.49 13.67
C ARG A 69 1.99 -0.57 14.53
N GLU A 70 3.17 -0.20 14.06
CA GLU A 70 4.03 0.76 14.77
C GLU A 70 3.41 2.17 14.86
N VAL A 71 2.58 2.55 13.89
CA VAL A 71 1.91 3.87 13.86
C VAL A 71 0.54 3.83 14.54
N PHE A 72 -0.18 2.73 14.37
CA PHE A 72 -1.53 2.51 14.92
C PHE A 72 -1.55 1.27 15.84
N PRO A 73 -0.88 1.32 17.00
CA PRO A 73 -0.66 0.13 17.84
C PRO A 73 -1.94 -0.42 18.49
N LEU A 74 -3.03 0.33 18.50
CA LEU A 74 -4.32 -0.10 19.04
C LEU A 74 -5.25 -0.71 17.99
N ALA A 75 -4.93 -0.54 16.70
CA ALA A 75 -5.72 -1.11 15.63
C ALA A 75 -5.58 -2.65 15.61
N ARG A 76 -6.68 -3.35 15.34
CA ARG A 76 -6.68 -4.77 15.01
C ARG A 76 -6.16 -4.96 13.58
N GLY A 77 -5.77 -6.17 13.21
CA GLY A 77 -5.34 -6.50 11.85
C GLY A 77 -6.30 -7.49 11.16
N LEU A 78 -6.57 -7.29 9.88
CA LEU A 78 -7.10 -8.30 8.99
C LEU A 78 -6.13 -8.42 7.82
N LEU A 79 -5.31 -9.47 7.81
CA LEU A 79 -4.30 -9.72 6.80
C LEU A 79 -4.85 -10.75 5.81
N ILE A 80 -4.89 -10.39 4.53
CA ILE A 80 -5.41 -11.21 3.46
C ILE A 80 -4.26 -11.52 2.51
N GLU A 81 -3.85 -12.79 2.47
CA GLU A 81 -2.72 -13.28 1.69
C GLU A 81 -3.06 -14.66 1.09
N PRO A 82 -3.17 -14.78 -0.24
CA PRO A 82 -3.61 -16.03 -0.86
C PRO A 82 -2.60 -17.17 -0.80
N LEU A 83 -1.30 -16.87 -0.61
CA LEU A 83 -0.25 -17.89 -0.64
C LEU A 83 -0.06 -18.55 0.73
N GLN A 84 -0.38 -19.85 0.79
CA GLN A 84 -0.16 -20.67 1.99
C GLN A 84 1.32 -20.67 2.42
N GLU A 85 2.22 -20.47 1.49
CA GLU A 85 3.67 -20.37 1.69
C GLU A 85 4.06 -19.23 2.63
N ARG A 86 3.28 -18.14 2.66
CA ARG A 86 3.47 -16.97 3.53
C ARG A 86 2.85 -17.15 4.93
N ARG A 87 2.00 -18.18 5.11
CA ARG A 87 1.19 -18.34 6.32
C ARG A 87 2.02 -18.45 7.60
N VAL A 88 3.09 -19.25 7.61
CA VAL A 88 3.94 -19.45 8.80
C VAL A 88 4.60 -18.15 9.25
N GLU A 89 5.04 -17.32 8.29
CA GLU A 89 5.66 -16.03 8.57
C GLU A 89 4.64 -15.04 9.16
N LEU A 90 3.43 -15.00 8.59
CA LEU A 90 2.33 -14.18 9.08
C LEU A 90 1.84 -14.63 10.47
N ASP A 91 1.66 -15.93 10.70
CA ASP A 91 1.28 -16.46 12.01
C ASP A 91 2.29 -16.07 13.09
N THR A 92 3.59 -16.14 12.77
CA THR A 92 4.66 -15.69 13.66
C THR A 92 4.57 -14.19 13.94
N PHE A 93 4.30 -13.39 12.91
CA PHE A 93 4.18 -11.93 13.03
C PHE A 93 3.00 -11.51 13.90
N VAL A 94 1.82 -12.16 13.76
CA VAL A 94 0.61 -11.75 14.48
C VAL A 94 0.47 -12.38 15.86
N ALA A 95 1.38 -13.27 16.27
CA ALA A 95 1.27 -14.03 17.52
C ALA A 95 1.07 -13.14 18.77
N ASP A 96 1.64 -11.93 18.76
CA ASP A 96 1.51 -10.93 19.81
C ASP A 96 0.63 -9.73 19.42
N TRP A 97 -0.14 -9.82 18.32
CA TRP A 97 -1.03 -8.77 17.85
C TRP A 97 -2.50 -9.17 18.10
N SER A 98 -2.99 -8.84 19.28
CA SER A 98 -4.33 -9.22 19.74
C SER A 98 -5.45 -8.73 18.80
N GLY A 99 -6.41 -9.61 18.55
CA GLY A 99 -7.57 -9.31 17.71
C GLY A 99 -7.28 -9.28 16.22
N THR A 100 -6.12 -9.80 15.81
CA THR A 100 -5.74 -9.90 14.39
C THR A 100 -6.15 -11.25 13.83
N ALA A 101 -6.60 -11.24 12.57
CA ALA A 101 -6.93 -12.43 11.78
C ALA A 101 -6.11 -12.47 10.48
N ILE A 102 -5.84 -13.68 10.00
CA ILE A 102 -5.21 -13.93 8.70
C ILE A 102 -6.15 -14.81 7.89
N GLU A 103 -6.43 -14.37 6.66
CA GLU A 103 -7.21 -15.13 5.69
C GLU A 103 -6.33 -15.54 4.52
N THR A 104 -6.33 -16.84 4.21
CA THR A 104 -5.56 -17.41 3.08
C THR A 104 -6.50 -17.59 1.89
N VAL A 105 -6.89 -16.47 1.31
CA VAL A 105 -7.82 -16.38 0.17
C VAL A 105 -7.40 -15.21 -0.73
N VAL A 106 -7.87 -15.21 -1.96
CA VAL A 106 -7.81 -14.02 -2.83
C VAL A 106 -8.95 -13.08 -2.43
N ALA A 107 -8.65 -11.79 -2.24
CA ALA A 107 -9.70 -10.79 -2.11
C ALA A 107 -10.24 -10.43 -3.51
N GLY A 108 -11.55 -10.25 -3.63
CA GLY A 108 -12.19 -9.91 -4.91
C GLY A 108 -13.59 -9.36 -4.74
N SER A 109 -14.40 -9.37 -5.81
CA SER A 109 -15.73 -8.78 -5.81
C SER A 109 -16.78 -9.61 -5.05
N GLU A 110 -16.63 -10.92 -5.05
CA GLU A 110 -17.59 -11.87 -4.48
C GLU A 110 -16.95 -13.24 -4.21
N ALA A 111 -17.65 -14.10 -3.49
CA ALA A 111 -17.22 -15.47 -3.24
C ALA A 111 -17.19 -16.29 -4.54
N SER A 112 -16.02 -16.81 -4.90
CA SER A 112 -15.79 -17.62 -6.10
C SER A 112 -14.46 -18.38 -6.02
N GLU A 113 -14.08 -19.04 -7.09
CA GLU A 113 -12.73 -19.53 -7.31
C GLU A 113 -12.05 -18.72 -8.43
N VAL A 114 -10.76 -18.45 -8.29
CA VAL A 114 -10.00 -17.69 -9.26
C VAL A 114 -8.65 -18.37 -9.56
N THR A 115 -8.21 -18.30 -10.81
CA THR A 115 -6.86 -18.72 -11.18
C THR A 115 -5.87 -17.66 -10.72
N PHE A 116 -4.90 -18.07 -9.88
CA PHE A 116 -3.86 -17.22 -9.33
C PHE A 116 -2.49 -17.65 -9.87
N ASN A 117 -1.71 -16.70 -10.36
CA ASN A 117 -0.38 -16.93 -10.91
C ASN A 117 0.66 -16.70 -9.83
N ILE A 118 1.50 -17.71 -9.58
CA ILE A 118 2.51 -17.70 -8.50
C ILE A 118 3.87 -17.55 -9.16
N THR A 119 4.54 -16.42 -8.90
CA THR A 119 5.92 -16.18 -9.33
C THR A 119 6.91 -16.91 -8.42
N ALA A 120 8.15 -17.11 -8.92
CA ALA A 120 9.18 -17.85 -8.18
C ALA A 120 9.59 -17.16 -6.85
N ASP A 121 9.53 -15.84 -6.78
CA ASP A 121 9.81 -15.03 -5.59
C ASP A 121 8.58 -14.79 -4.72
N HIS A 122 7.40 -15.15 -5.20
CA HIS A 122 6.07 -14.90 -4.63
C HIS A 122 5.64 -13.43 -4.59
N ASP A 123 6.54 -12.47 -4.73
CA ASP A 123 6.23 -11.04 -4.56
C ASP A 123 5.50 -10.45 -5.78
N GLY A 124 5.73 -10.99 -6.98
CA GLY A 124 5.00 -10.60 -8.20
C GLY A 124 3.74 -11.44 -8.47
N SER A 125 3.30 -12.25 -7.51
CA SER A 125 2.15 -13.13 -7.65
C SER A 125 0.83 -12.35 -7.67
N GLY A 126 -0.17 -12.83 -8.42
CA GLY A 126 -1.46 -12.16 -8.53
C GLY A 126 -2.43 -12.93 -9.41
N VAL A 127 -3.66 -12.43 -9.53
CA VAL A 127 -4.67 -13.05 -10.41
C VAL A 127 -4.15 -13.14 -11.86
N TYR A 128 -3.34 -12.18 -12.28
CA TYR A 128 -2.71 -12.19 -13.60
C TYR A 128 -1.19 -12.42 -13.55
N GLY A 129 -0.52 -12.09 -12.42
CA GLY A 129 0.93 -12.08 -12.27
C GLY A 129 1.60 -10.97 -13.11
N LEU A 130 2.64 -10.33 -12.59
CA LEU A 130 3.25 -9.16 -13.24
C LEU A 130 3.90 -9.46 -14.61
N ASP A 131 4.44 -10.65 -14.81
CA ASP A 131 5.21 -10.99 -16.03
C ASP A 131 4.59 -12.16 -16.83
N GLY A 132 3.37 -12.58 -16.53
CA GLY A 132 2.69 -13.67 -17.22
C GLY A 132 3.36 -15.04 -17.08
N GLY A 133 4.40 -15.13 -16.23
CA GLY A 133 5.13 -16.37 -15.91
C GLY A 133 4.80 -16.86 -14.52
N GLY A 134 4.95 -18.17 -14.28
CA GLY A 134 4.74 -18.76 -12.97
C GLY A 134 3.88 -20.02 -13.01
N THR A 135 3.59 -20.56 -11.82
CA THR A 135 2.69 -21.71 -11.66
C THR A 135 1.28 -21.22 -11.38
N GLN A 136 0.29 -21.76 -12.08
CA GLN A 136 -1.11 -21.44 -11.85
C GLN A 136 -1.70 -22.32 -10.75
N ARG A 137 -2.50 -21.74 -9.89
CA ARG A 137 -3.25 -22.43 -8.84
C ARG A 137 -4.67 -21.86 -8.78
N THR A 138 -5.68 -22.71 -8.67
CA THR A 138 -7.04 -22.26 -8.36
C THR A 138 -7.16 -22.03 -6.86
N LEU A 139 -7.57 -20.84 -6.47
CA LEU A 139 -7.68 -20.40 -5.07
C LEU A 139 -9.08 -19.87 -4.78
N PRO A 140 -9.59 -20.03 -3.54
CA PRO A 140 -10.84 -19.43 -3.13
C PRO A 140 -10.70 -17.91 -3.11
N GLN A 141 -11.76 -17.23 -3.55
CA GLN A 141 -11.92 -15.78 -3.51
C GLN A 141 -13.09 -15.41 -2.61
N LEU A 142 -12.91 -14.35 -1.82
CA LEU A 142 -13.94 -13.74 -0.97
C LEU A 142 -13.91 -12.23 -1.09
N SER A 143 -15.04 -11.59 -0.81
CA SER A 143 -15.08 -10.14 -0.73
C SER A 143 -14.51 -9.62 0.60
N VAL A 144 -13.97 -8.40 0.59
CA VAL A 144 -13.49 -7.76 1.83
C VAL A 144 -14.64 -7.59 2.83
N ASP A 145 -15.83 -7.25 2.36
CA ASP A 145 -17.03 -7.10 3.21
C ASP A 145 -17.37 -8.43 3.94
N GLU A 146 -17.25 -9.57 3.24
CA GLU A 146 -17.48 -10.87 3.85
C GLU A 146 -16.40 -11.19 4.90
N LEU A 147 -15.13 -10.91 4.61
CA LEU A 147 -14.02 -11.17 5.53
C LEU A 147 -14.10 -10.30 6.79
N VAL A 148 -14.44 -9.02 6.64
CA VAL A 148 -14.69 -8.08 7.75
C VAL A 148 -15.83 -8.58 8.64
N SER A 149 -16.93 -8.99 8.03
CA SER A 149 -18.09 -9.55 8.74
C SER A 149 -17.74 -10.85 9.47
N ARG A 150 -17.06 -11.78 8.82
CA ARG A 150 -16.66 -13.11 9.34
C ARG A 150 -15.84 -12.97 10.63
N HIS A 151 -14.94 -11.99 10.68
CA HIS A 151 -14.07 -11.76 11.84
C HIS A 151 -14.59 -10.70 12.82
N ASN A 152 -15.78 -10.16 12.59
CA ASN A 152 -16.36 -9.08 13.39
C ASN A 152 -15.34 -7.93 13.59
N MET A 153 -14.71 -7.49 12.51
CA MET A 153 -13.73 -6.40 12.55
C MET A 153 -14.44 -5.06 12.69
N PRO A 154 -14.13 -4.25 13.72
CA PRO A 154 -14.78 -2.95 13.92
C PRO A 154 -14.19 -1.89 12.99
N GLY A 155 -15.03 -0.98 12.47
CA GLY A 155 -14.58 0.29 11.87
C GLY A 155 -14.24 1.33 12.96
N PRO A 156 -13.63 2.45 12.61
CA PRO A 156 -13.25 2.83 11.24
C PRO A 156 -12.05 2.03 10.70
N TYR A 157 -11.95 1.97 9.37
CA TYR A 157 -10.92 1.15 8.70
C TYR A 157 -9.83 1.99 8.07
N LEU A 158 -8.61 1.43 8.07
CA LEU A 158 -7.54 1.70 7.13
C LEU A 158 -7.46 0.50 6.18
N LEU A 159 -7.67 0.72 4.88
CA LEU A 159 -7.63 -0.31 3.85
C LEU A 159 -6.38 -0.12 2.99
N LYS A 160 -5.51 -1.14 2.93
CA LYS A 160 -4.35 -1.17 2.02
C LYS A 160 -4.55 -2.24 0.96
N LEU A 161 -4.23 -1.89 -0.29
CA LEU A 161 -4.22 -2.82 -1.43
C LEU A 161 -2.86 -2.78 -2.12
N ASP A 162 -2.29 -3.99 -2.34
CA ASP A 162 -1.08 -4.23 -3.10
C ASP A 162 -1.27 -5.56 -3.83
N THR A 163 -1.93 -5.51 -4.98
CA THR A 163 -2.51 -6.71 -5.61
C THR A 163 -2.28 -6.78 -7.12
N HIS A 164 -1.36 -5.93 -7.61
CA HIS A 164 -0.81 -5.99 -8.96
C HIS A 164 -1.87 -5.96 -10.08
N GLY A 165 -2.84 -5.04 -9.95
CA GLY A 165 -3.84 -4.78 -10.98
C GLY A 165 -5.20 -5.44 -10.74
N TYR A 166 -5.48 -5.91 -9.50
CA TYR A 166 -6.78 -6.46 -9.13
C TYR A 166 -7.57 -5.55 -8.17
N GLU A 167 -7.17 -4.29 -8.03
CA GLU A 167 -7.68 -3.33 -7.06
C GLU A 167 -9.18 -3.03 -7.25
N ILE A 168 -9.64 -2.83 -8.50
CA ILE A 168 -11.05 -2.52 -8.79
C ILE A 168 -11.99 -3.67 -8.41
N PRO A 169 -11.73 -4.95 -8.76
CA PRO A 169 -12.53 -6.06 -8.25
C PRO A 169 -12.61 -6.12 -6.72
N ILE A 170 -11.47 -5.92 -6.03
CA ILE A 170 -11.41 -5.92 -4.56
C ILE A 170 -12.23 -4.77 -3.96
N LEU A 171 -12.05 -3.56 -4.45
CA LEU A 171 -12.79 -2.39 -4.00
C LEU A 171 -14.30 -2.49 -4.28
N SER A 172 -14.69 -3.20 -5.35
CA SER A 172 -16.09 -3.48 -5.65
C SER A 172 -16.72 -4.42 -4.62
N GLY A 173 -15.93 -5.36 -4.07
CA GLY A 173 -16.34 -6.28 -2.98
C GLY A 173 -16.18 -5.69 -1.57
N ALA A 174 -15.89 -4.40 -1.45
CA ALA A 174 -15.63 -3.72 -0.18
C ALA A 174 -16.61 -2.56 0.09
N SER A 175 -17.82 -2.59 -0.47
CA SER A 175 -18.73 -1.45 -0.44
C SER A 175 -19.12 -1.03 0.99
N SER A 176 -19.43 -1.97 1.86
CA SER A 176 -19.77 -1.71 3.27
C SER A 176 -18.53 -1.27 4.05
N THR A 177 -17.40 -1.93 3.82
CA THR A 177 -16.11 -1.58 4.41
C THR A 177 -15.69 -0.17 3.99
N LEU A 178 -15.80 0.17 2.70
CA LEU A 178 -15.51 1.50 2.18
C LEU A 178 -16.37 2.58 2.85
N ALA A 179 -17.62 2.29 3.22
CA ALA A 179 -18.48 3.25 3.91
C ALA A 179 -17.91 3.72 5.24
N GLU A 180 -17.14 2.88 5.93
CA GLU A 180 -16.50 3.17 7.23
C GLU A 180 -14.96 3.35 7.12
N THR A 181 -14.39 3.33 5.92
CA THR A 181 -12.95 3.53 5.70
C THR A 181 -12.59 5.01 5.78
N GLU A 182 -11.63 5.36 6.61
CA GLU A 182 -11.08 6.72 6.75
C GLU A 182 -9.88 6.96 5.85
N LEU A 183 -9.06 5.93 5.63
CA LEU A 183 -7.84 5.99 4.85
C LEU A 183 -7.73 4.77 3.94
N ILE A 184 -7.47 5.01 2.65
CA ILE A 184 -7.05 3.98 1.70
C ILE A 184 -5.59 4.22 1.34
N VAL A 185 -4.80 3.15 1.32
CA VAL A 185 -3.45 3.12 0.75
C VAL A 185 -3.48 2.09 -0.38
N VAL A 186 -3.15 2.49 -1.58
CA VAL A 186 -3.22 1.60 -2.73
C VAL A 186 -2.04 1.80 -3.67
N GLU A 187 -1.47 0.69 -4.13
CA GLU A 187 -0.46 0.70 -5.18
C GLU A 187 -1.11 1.09 -6.51
N VAL A 188 -0.58 2.11 -7.14
CA VAL A 188 -1.10 2.69 -8.39
C VAL A 188 -0.05 2.67 -9.48
N TYR A 189 -0.49 2.58 -10.74
CA TYR A 189 0.39 2.36 -11.87
C TYR A 189 0.28 3.45 -12.94
N GLY A 190 1.43 3.77 -13.56
CA GLY A 190 1.50 4.58 -14.78
C GLY A 190 1.20 3.78 -16.05
N PHE A 191 1.26 2.45 -15.96
CA PHE A 191 1.04 1.48 -17.04
C PHE A 191 -0.02 0.46 -16.64
N LEU A 192 -0.35 -0.47 -17.51
CA LEU A 192 -1.30 -1.55 -17.26
C LEU A 192 -0.53 -2.86 -17.04
N PRO A 193 -0.18 -3.22 -15.79
CA PRO A 193 0.56 -4.45 -15.50
C PRO A 193 -0.29 -5.71 -15.70
N ALA A 194 -1.62 -5.58 -15.67
CA ALA A 194 -2.57 -6.67 -15.80
C ALA A 194 -3.81 -6.25 -16.61
N PRO A 195 -4.61 -7.18 -17.17
CA PRO A 195 -5.81 -6.85 -17.94
C PRO A 195 -6.90 -6.11 -17.15
N THR A 196 -6.99 -6.33 -15.84
CA THR A 196 -7.92 -5.63 -14.93
C THR A 196 -7.34 -4.38 -14.31
N ALA A 197 -6.02 -4.15 -14.50
CA ALA A 197 -5.37 -2.96 -13.97
C ALA A 197 -5.92 -1.70 -14.64
N VAL A 198 -5.97 -0.65 -13.86
CA VAL A 198 -6.29 0.70 -14.34
C VAL A 198 -5.10 1.62 -14.06
N ARG A 199 -4.96 2.67 -14.85
CA ARG A 199 -3.92 3.67 -14.61
C ARG A 199 -4.24 4.50 -13.38
N PHE A 200 -3.24 5.08 -12.74
CA PHE A 200 -3.42 5.81 -11.48
C PHE A 200 -4.53 6.87 -11.53
N TRP A 201 -4.67 7.61 -12.63
CA TRP A 201 -5.71 8.64 -12.75
C TRP A 201 -7.12 8.05 -12.93
N GLU A 202 -7.24 6.86 -13.52
CA GLU A 202 -8.51 6.13 -13.67
C GLU A 202 -8.96 5.63 -12.30
N LEU A 203 -8.03 5.08 -11.49
CA LEU A 203 -8.28 4.70 -10.11
C LEU A 203 -8.64 5.90 -9.22
N CYS A 204 -7.92 7.03 -9.39
CA CYS A 204 -8.28 8.28 -8.69
C CYS A 204 -9.70 8.72 -9.01
N SER A 205 -10.11 8.66 -10.28
CA SER A 205 -11.48 9.01 -10.71
C SER A 205 -12.51 8.06 -10.08
N TRP A 206 -12.24 6.77 -10.10
CA TRP A 206 -13.11 5.76 -9.50
C TRP A 206 -13.27 5.96 -7.98
N LEU A 207 -12.17 6.21 -7.27
CA LEU A 207 -12.20 6.48 -5.82
C LEU A 207 -12.88 7.82 -5.51
N GLN A 208 -12.75 8.82 -6.38
CA GLN A 208 -13.46 10.10 -6.25
C GLN A 208 -14.98 9.90 -6.29
N GLU A 209 -15.49 9.04 -7.17
CA GLU A 209 -16.91 8.67 -7.21
C GLU A 209 -17.38 7.96 -5.93
N LYS A 210 -16.46 7.36 -5.17
CA LYS A 210 -16.72 6.72 -3.87
C LYS A 210 -16.50 7.67 -2.69
N GLY A 211 -16.26 8.97 -2.95
CA GLY A 211 -16.08 10.00 -1.92
C GLY A 211 -14.69 10.00 -1.29
N PHE A 212 -13.66 9.61 -2.05
CA PHE A 212 -12.26 9.68 -1.61
C PHE A 212 -11.44 10.62 -2.47
N ARG A 213 -10.43 11.23 -1.88
CA ARG A 213 -9.55 12.18 -2.54
C ARG A 213 -8.09 11.87 -2.24
N PRO A 214 -7.17 11.94 -3.24
CA PRO A 214 -5.73 11.78 -3.01
C PRO A 214 -5.20 12.78 -1.98
N SER A 215 -4.36 12.29 -1.06
CA SER A 215 -3.81 13.10 0.04
C SER A 215 -2.31 13.01 0.19
N ASP A 216 -1.70 11.90 -0.20
CA ASP A 216 -0.26 11.69 -0.10
C ASP A 216 0.22 10.64 -1.13
N ILE A 217 1.54 10.54 -1.32
CA ILE A 217 2.19 9.57 -2.21
C ILE A 217 3.52 9.12 -1.61
N THR A 218 3.85 7.84 -1.74
CA THR A 218 5.13 7.25 -1.28
C THR A 218 5.65 6.22 -2.28
N ASP A 219 6.85 5.74 -2.03
CA ASP A 219 7.47 4.58 -2.69
C ASP A 219 7.41 4.65 -4.22
N LEU A 220 7.67 5.86 -4.74
CA LEU A 220 7.67 6.16 -6.16
C LEU A 220 8.75 5.34 -6.89
N MET A 221 8.34 4.55 -7.86
CA MET A 221 9.22 3.69 -8.65
C MET A 221 9.19 4.03 -10.13
N GLY A 222 10.37 4.06 -10.75
CA GLY A 222 10.55 4.16 -12.19
C GLY A 222 10.71 2.78 -12.83
N ARG A 223 10.21 2.63 -14.05
CA ARG A 223 10.35 1.41 -14.84
C ARG A 223 11.83 1.19 -15.24
N GLN A 224 12.36 -0.01 -14.99
CA GLN A 224 13.79 -0.31 -15.19
C GLN A 224 14.31 -0.02 -16.61
N ARG A 225 13.47 -0.28 -17.64
CA ARG A 225 13.92 -0.14 -19.04
C ARG A 225 14.15 1.31 -19.49
N ASP A 226 13.49 2.31 -18.88
CA ASP A 226 13.50 3.70 -19.37
C ASP A 226 13.32 4.77 -18.28
N GLY A 227 13.15 4.37 -17.02
CA GLY A 227 12.96 5.30 -15.88
C GLY A 227 11.59 5.98 -15.83
N MET A 228 10.65 5.67 -16.72
CA MET A 228 9.31 6.25 -16.68
C MET A 228 8.55 5.78 -15.45
N PHE A 229 7.64 6.62 -14.92
CA PHE A 229 6.81 6.30 -13.77
C PHE A 229 6.14 4.94 -13.93
N TRP A 230 6.48 4.00 -13.05
CA TRP A 230 5.93 2.65 -13.04
C TRP A 230 4.80 2.53 -12.04
N GLN A 231 5.09 2.74 -10.75
CA GLN A 231 4.15 2.61 -9.64
C GLN A 231 4.48 3.55 -8.48
N ALA A 232 3.51 3.73 -7.59
CA ALA A 232 3.64 4.39 -6.31
C ALA A 232 2.54 3.93 -5.36
N ASP A 233 2.73 4.09 -4.05
CA ASP A 233 1.65 3.99 -3.09
C ASP A 233 0.95 5.33 -2.92
N MET A 234 -0.33 5.40 -3.22
CA MET A 234 -1.16 6.59 -3.04
C MET A 234 -2.09 6.45 -1.84
N PHE A 235 -2.23 7.55 -1.12
CA PHE A 235 -3.09 7.68 0.04
C PHE A 235 -4.35 8.45 -0.33
N PHE A 236 -5.50 7.95 0.10
CA PHE A 236 -6.79 8.61 -0.14
C PHE A 236 -7.53 8.77 1.18
N LEU A 237 -7.98 9.98 1.44
CA LEU A 237 -8.86 10.33 2.56
C LEU A 237 -10.28 10.57 2.06
N ARG A 238 -11.25 10.52 2.97
CA ARG A 238 -12.59 11.01 2.66
C ARG A 238 -12.53 12.44 2.10
N ASP A 239 -13.29 12.74 1.07
CA ASP A 239 -13.33 14.04 0.41
C ASP A 239 -13.79 15.17 1.35
N ASN A 240 -14.63 14.83 2.34
CA ASN A 240 -15.09 15.74 3.39
C ASN A 240 -14.12 15.90 4.57
N HIS A 241 -12.96 15.24 4.54
CA HIS A 241 -11.97 15.35 5.63
C HIS A 241 -11.53 16.81 5.83
N PRO A 242 -11.40 17.28 7.09
CA PRO A 242 -11.07 18.68 7.40
C PRO A 242 -9.81 19.22 6.74
N VAL A 243 -8.83 18.36 6.43
CA VAL A 243 -7.57 18.76 5.75
C VAL A 243 -7.83 19.42 4.39
N PHE A 244 -8.94 19.10 3.73
CA PHE A 244 -9.29 19.63 2.40
C PHE A 244 -10.11 20.93 2.43
N LYS A 245 -10.43 21.46 3.62
CA LYS A 245 -11.19 22.71 3.75
C LYS A 245 -10.38 23.96 3.38
N SER A 246 -9.03 23.89 3.48
CA SER A 246 -8.16 24.98 3.07
C SER A 246 -7.33 24.58 1.86
N ASN A 247 -7.20 25.50 0.90
CA ASN A 247 -6.28 25.41 -0.24
C ASN A 247 -5.01 26.23 0.00
N SER A 248 -4.81 26.76 1.22
CA SER A 248 -3.60 27.50 1.56
C SER A 248 -2.37 26.59 1.59
N TYR A 249 -1.25 27.10 1.06
CA TYR A 249 0.04 26.41 1.15
C TYR A 249 0.70 26.59 2.52
N SER A 250 0.34 27.62 3.26
CA SER A 250 0.89 28.02 4.57
C SER A 250 -0.22 28.41 5.54
#